data_a714743e19d059e19e22186d19790cea
#
_entry.id   a714743e19d059e19e22186d19790cea
#
_cell.length_a   1.000
_cell.length_b   1.000
_cell.length_c   1.000
_cell.angle_alpha   90.00
_cell.angle_beta   90.00
_cell.angle_gamma   90.00
#
_symmetry.space_group_name_H-M   'P 1'
#
loop_
_entity.id
_entity.type
_entity.pdbx_description
1 polymer ?
#
loop_
_entity_poly.entity_id
_entity_poly.type
_entity_poly.pdbx_seq_one_letter_code
_entity_poly.pdbx_strand_id
1 'polypeptide(L)'
;MIGLIVVVVAQENLRIVGRPIAQLGAINEFQSEASSNYGGATLSVNRRIARGTYFRFSYTYARAIDDGQDALVAGQPATVQNSYEPNAERGPSVTDQRHRFVLAFSTEPRFFHRGHELLGYFFNDWKLSSVVNYGSGRPFNATVSGDPNQDGNDLNDRLPGYIRNAFTGPDYATTDLRLTRIIRFRERYKLNLMGESFNLFNRDNQRVAITSNGMIANASTFVQSSVTPNLAPYPGYYQLPNNFMKPNAAYAPRQIQLAMKFVF
;
A
#
# COMPACT_ATOMS: atom_id res chain seq x y z
N MET A 1 -25.08 14.14 -10.57
CA MET A 1 -25.84 12.90 -10.30
C MET A 1 -27.31 13.27 -10.21
N ILE A 2 -28.10 12.78 -11.11
CA ILE A 2 -29.54 13.08 -11.11
C ILE A 2 -30.20 11.73 -11.33
N GLY A 3 -31.09 11.36 -10.49
CA GLY A 3 -31.85 10.19 -10.79
C GLY A 3 -32.48 9.50 -9.62
N LEU A 4 -32.19 9.97 -8.42
CA LEU A 4 -32.76 9.39 -7.23
C LEU A 4 -33.57 10.44 -6.46
N ILE A 5 -34.79 10.09 -6.11
CA ILE A 5 -35.55 10.86 -5.14
C ILE A 5 -35.26 10.32 -3.77
N VAL A 6 -34.86 11.21 -2.88
CA VAL A 6 -34.74 10.94 -1.47
C VAL A 6 -36.12 10.99 -0.84
N VAL A 7 -36.55 9.92 -0.25
CA VAL A 7 -37.69 9.92 0.65
C VAL A 7 -37.17 9.86 2.06
N VAL A 8 -37.39 10.90 2.81
CA VAL A 8 -37.13 10.92 4.24
C VAL A 8 -38.17 10.01 4.93
N VAL A 9 -37.73 8.91 5.44
CA VAL A 9 -38.54 8.10 6.33
C VAL A 9 -38.28 8.56 7.76
N ALA A 10 -39.33 8.75 8.50
CA ALA A 10 -39.27 9.11 9.91
C ALA A 10 -38.38 8.13 10.67
N GLN A 11 -37.24 8.51 10.96
CA GLN A 11 -36.12 8.02 11.75
C GLN A 11 -34.81 8.18 10.96
N GLU A 12 -34.22 9.33 11.07
CA GLU A 12 -32.80 9.65 10.81
C GLU A 12 -32.06 8.95 9.65
N ASN A 13 -32.71 8.09 8.88
CA ASN A 13 -32.15 7.38 7.75
C ASN A 13 -32.79 7.86 6.45
N LEU A 14 -32.02 8.52 5.64
CA LEU A 14 -32.41 8.82 4.27
C LEU A 14 -32.58 7.50 3.51
N ARG A 15 -33.81 7.15 3.21
CA ARG A 15 -34.11 6.11 2.22
C ARG A 15 -34.34 6.77 0.88
N ILE A 16 -33.60 6.35 -0.09
CA ILE A 16 -33.78 6.76 -1.46
C ILE A 16 -34.87 5.85 -2.06
N VAL A 17 -36.03 6.40 -2.29
CA VAL A 17 -37.17 5.66 -2.87
C VAL A 17 -37.57 6.31 -4.18
N GLY A 18 -37.17 5.69 -5.25
CA GLY A 18 -37.56 6.08 -6.60
C GLY A 18 -36.64 7.13 -7.26
N ARG A 19 -36.88 7.37 -8.52
CA ARG A 19 -36.12 8.31 -9.36
C ARG A 19 -36.99 9.51 -9.72
N PRO A 20 -36.44 10.75 -9.76
CA PRO A 20 -37.18 11.93 -10.20
C PRO A 20 -37.79 11.76 -11.59
N ILE A 21 -37.07 11.08 -12.46
CA ILE A 21 -37.47 10.78 -13.83
C ILE A 21 -37.23 9.29 -14.05
N ALA A 22 -38.31 8.52 -14.07
CA ALA A 22 -38.26 7.05 -14.15
C ALA A 22 -37.56 6.51 -15.41
N GLN A 23 -37.58 7.28 -16.50
CA GLN A 23 -36.99 6.91 -17.78
C GLN A 23 -35.46 7.11 -17.83
N LEU A 24 -34.87 7.87 -16.91
CA LEU A 24 -33.44 8.10 -16.88
C LEU A 24 -32.76 7.03 -16.01
N GLY A 25 -31.66 6.50 -16.50
CA GLY A 25 -30.76 5.64 -15.71
C GLY A 25 -29.96 6.42 -14.67
N ALA A 26 -28.94 5.80 -14.10
CA ALA A 26 -27.99 6.50 -13.25
C ALA A 26 -27.23 7.56 -14.04
N ILE A 27 -27.12 8.76 -13.49
CA ILE A 27 -26.34 9.87 -14.07
C ILE A 27 -25.12 10.05 -13.19
N ASN A 28 -23.94 9.85 -13.74
CA ASN A 28 -22.67 10.12 -13.07
C ASN A 28 -22.18 11.51 -13.47
N GLU A 29 -21.96 12.35 -12.48
CA GLU A 29 -21.40 13.68 -12.65
C GLU A 29 -19.98 13.72 -12.07
N PHE A 30 -19.04 14.28 -12.83
CA PHE A 30 -17.69 14.51 -12.34
C PHE A 30 -17.61 15.91 -11.74
N GLN A 31 -17.34 15.97 -10.45
CA GLN A 31 -17.21 17.21 -9.71
C GLN A 31 -15.79 17.36 -9.16
N SER A 32 -15.30 18.59 -9.06
CA SER A 32 -13.99 18.90 -8.51
C SER A 32 -14.16 19.49 -7.11
N GLU A 33 -14.67 18.69 -6.19
CA GLU A 33 -14.95 19.09 -4.80
C GLU A 33 -14.09 18.40 -3.76
N ALA A 34 -13.32 17.40 -4.19
CA ALA A 34 -12.49 16.60 -3.28
C ALA A 34 -11.38 17.44 -2.64
N SER A 35 -11.16 17.19 -1.36
CA SER A 35 -10.15 17.83 -0.53
C SER A 35 -9.18 16.78 0.01
N SER A 36 -7.90 17.12 0.06
CA SER A 36 -6.85 16.27 0.63
C SER A 36 -5.96 17.08 1.56
N ASN A 37 -5.60 16.48 2.68
CA ASN A 37 -4.67 17.05 3.64
C ASN A 37 -3.56 16.04 3.95
N TYR A 38 -2.32 16.46 3.74
CA TYR A 38 -1.14 15.68 4.08
C TYR A 38 -0.27 16.46 5.06
N GLY A 39 0.11 15.79 6.15
CA GLY A 39 1.08 16.29 7.11
C GLY A 39 2.13 15.23 7.41
N GLY A 40 3.40 15.62 7.40
CA GLY A 40 4.47 14.66 7.66
C GLY A 40 5.78 15.31 8.08
N ALA A 41 6.59 14.52 8.78
CA ALA A 41 7.95 14.86 9.15
C ALA A 41 8.91 13.80 8.63
N THR A 42 10.01 14.23 8.01
CA THR A 42 11.03 13.33 7.48
C THR A 42 12.38 13.67 8.09
N LEU A 43 13.01 12.65 8.68
CA LEU A 43 14.40 12.68 9.09
C LEU A 43 15.25 11.96 8.04
N SER A 44 16.23 12.64 7.47
CA SER A 44 17.15 12.05 6.49
C SER A 44 18.59 12.28 6.90
N VAL A 45 19.39 11.21 6.86
CA VAL A 45 20.84 11.26 7.10
C VAL A 45 21.55 10.63 5.92
N ASN A 46 22.43 11.42 5.29
CA ASN A 46 23.29 10.94 4.22
C ASN A 46 24.73 11.13 4.66
N ARG A 47 25.51 10.08 4.71
CA ARG A 47 26.91 10.17 5.11
C ARG A 47 27.80 9.30 4.24
N ARG A 48 28.86 9.90 3.77
CA ARG A 48 29.98 9.19 3.18
C ARG A 48 31.10 9.16 4.21
N ILE A 49 31.47 7.96 4.61
CA ILE A 49 32.58 7.72 5.52
C ILE A 49 33.83 7.42 4.68
N ALA A 50 35.02 7.76 5.15
CA ALA A 50 36.26 7.45 4.46
C ALA A 50 36.34 5.94 4.09
N ARG A 51 37.08 5.61 3.02
CA ARG A 51 37.33 4.23 2.55
C ARG A 51 36.13 3.55 1.89
N GLY A 52 35.31 4.31 1.13
CA GLY A 52 34.27 3.69 0.28
C GLY A 52 33.01 3.25 0.99
N THR A 53 32.82 3.67 2.23
CA THR A 53 31.58 3.40 2.97
C THR A 53 30.60 4.57 2.82
N TYR A 54 29.39 4.23 2.46
CA TYR A 54 28.28 5.18 2.30
C TYR A 54 27.04 4.60 2.96
N PHE A 55 26.29 5.44 3.67
CA PHE A 55 24.94 5.10 4.09
C PHE A 55 23.98 6.28 3.89
N ARG A 56 22.76 5.92 3.60
CA ARG A 56 21.63 6.83 3.52
C ARG A 56 20.49 6.24 4.33
N PHE A 57 20.01 7.02 5.26
CA PHE A 57 18.87 6.71 6.10
C PHE A 57 17.79 7.74 5.84
N SER A 58 16.54 7.29 5.78
CA SER A 58 15.37 8.16 5.74
C SER A 58 14.24 7.52 6.53
N TYR A 59 13.66 8.29 7.42
CA TYR A 59 12.45 7.92 8.13
C TYR A 59 11.42 9.03 7.97
N THR A 60 10.21 8.64 7.58
CA THR A 60 9.07 9.54 7.43
C THR A 60 7.95 9.06 8.34
N TYR A 61 7.45 9.96 9.15
CA TYR A 61 6.17 9.83 9.84
C TYR A 61 5.18 10.78 9.18
N ALA A 62 4.07 10.25 8.68
CA ALA A 62 3.11 11.04 7.93
C ALA A 62 1.66 10.62 8.20
N ARG A 63 0.75 11.52 7.88
CA ARG A 63 -0.69 11.29 7.87
C ARG A 63 -1.30 11.94 6.64
N ALA A 64 -2.11 11.18 5.93
CA ALA A 64 -2.90 11.65 4.81
C ALA A 64 -4.39 11.39 5.08
N ILE A 65 -5.20 12.41 4.92
CA ILE A 65 -6.66 12.35 5.03
C ILE A 65 -7.24 13.01 3.80
N ASP A 66 -8.19 12.38 3.17
CA ASP A 66 -8.91 12.93 2.03
C ASP A 66 -10.40 12.55 2.07
N ASP A 67 -11.18 13.16 1.22
CA ASP A 67 -12.58 12.85 0.94
C ASP A 67 -12.80 12.47 -0.53
N GLY A 68 -11.74 12.50 -1.33
CA GLY A 68 -11.74 12.05 -2.70
C GLY A 68 -11.61 10.55 -2.79
N GLN A 69 -12.33 9.94 -3.70
CA GLN A 69 -12.11 8.55 -4.02
C GLN A 69 -10.83 8.35 -4.84
N ASP A 70 -10.26 7.18 -4.70
CA ASP A 70 -9.02 6.84 -5.34
C ASP A 70 -9.18 6.71 -6.86
N ALA A 71 -8.75 7.74 -7.56
CA ALA A 71 -8.73 7.75 -9.03
C ALA A 71 -7.65 6.81 -9.63
N LEU A 72 -6.94 6.06 -8.78
CA LEU A 72 -5.85 5.19 -9.23
C LEU A 72 -6.33 3.89 -9.90
N VAL A 73 -7.62 3.59 -9.83
CA VAL A 73 -8.19 2.46 -10.55
C VAL A 73 -8.73 2.94 -11.88
N ALA A 74 -7.92 2.87 -12.91
CA ALA A 74 -8.32 3.26 -14.26
C ALA A 74 -9.58 2.48 -14.71
N GLY A 75 -10.61 3.20 -15.14
CA GLY A 75 -11.84 2.64 -15.69
C GLY A 75 -12.95 2.36 -14.69
N GLN A 76 -12.76 2.66 -13.41
CA GLN A 76 -13.85 2.64 -12.43
C GLN A 76 -14.27 4.08 -12.10
N PRO A 77 -15.56 4.40 -12.18
CA PRO A 77 -16.03 5.67 -11.65
C PRO A 77 -15.79 5.67 -10.14
N ALA A 78 -15.08 6.67 -9.67
CA ALA A 78 -14.94 6.93 -8.25
C ALA A 78 -16.31 7.43 -7.74
N THR A 79 -17.16 6.52 -7.29
CA THR A 79 -18.46 6.86 -6.75
C THR A 79 -18.39 7.03 -5.25
N VAL A 80 -18.88 8.14 -4.74
CA VAL A 80 -19.07 8.35 -3.31
C VAL A 80 -20.19 7.43 -2.80
N GLN A 81 -20.11 6.99 -1.55
CA GLN A 81 -21.16 6.15 -0.97
C GLN A 81 -22.50 6.89 -0.86
N ASN A 82 -22.44 8.17 -0.53
CA ASN A 82 -23.62 9.02 -0.48
C ASN A 82 -23.31 10.36 -1.16
N SER A 83 -23.87 10.57 -2.33
CA SER A 83 -23.66 11.80 -3.11
C SER A 83 -24.32 13.04 -2.51
N TYR A 84 -25.19 12.88 -1.52
CA TYR A 84 -25.81 14.00 -0.80
C TYR A 84 -24.98 14.47 0.39
N GLU A 85 -24.03 13.64 0.84
CA GLU A 85 -23.13 13.95 1.95
C GLU A 85 -21.66 13.62 1.60
N PRO A 86 -21.06 14.34 0.65
CA PRO A 86 -19.68 14.06 0.23
C PRO A 86 -18.67 14.17 1.39
N ASN A 87 -18.97 14.95 2.42
CA ASN A 87 -18.14 15.05 3.62
C ASN A 87 -18.08 13.75 4.44
N ALA A 88 -19.04 12.85 4.30
CA ALA A 88 -19.02 11.53 4.91
C ALA A 88 -17.92 10.62 4.33
N GLU A 89 -17.37 10.99 3.17
CA GLU A 89 -16.22 10.34 2.56
C GLU A 89 -14.88 10.67 3.23
N ARG A 90 -14.87 11.64 4.16
CA ARG A 90 -13.63 12.03 4.83
C ARG A 90 -13.07 10.90 5.70
N GLY A 91 -11.87 10.45 5.35
CA GLY A 91 -11.20 9.35 6.03
C GLY A 91 -9.71 9.27 5.70
N PRO A 92 -8.99 8.29 6.27
CA PRO A 92 -7.62 8.04 5.88
C PRO A 92 -7.49 7.82 4.38
N SER A 93 -6.52 8.47 3.75
CA SER A 93 -6.21 8.24 2.34
C SER A 93 -5.71 6.82 2.10
N VAL A 94 -6.04 6.19 0.99
CA VAL A 94 -5.44 4.90 0.60
C VAL A 94 -3.92 4.98 0.45
N THR A 95 -3.38 6.18 0.26
CA THR A 95 -1.95 6.44 0.21
C THR A 95 -1.34 6.73 1.59
N ASP A 96 -2.15 6.81 2.65
CA ASP A 96 -1.65 7.01 4.02
C ASP A 96 -0.73 5.86 4.40
N GLN A 97 0.51 6.19 4.69
CA GLN A 97 1.49 5.27 5.21
C GLN A 97 2.15 5.93 6.42
N ARG A 98 1.70 5.54 7.60
CA ARG A 98 2.05 6.20 8.86
C ARG A 98 3.55 6.24 9.12
N HIS A 99 4.23 5.15 8.84
CA HIS A 99 5.66 4.99 9.04
C HIS A 99 6.31 4.46 7.77
N ARG A 100 7.33 5.15 7.30
CA ARG A 100 8.17 4.70 6.18
C ARG A 100 9.64 4.86 6.57
N PHE A 101 10.37 3.77 6.45
CA PHE A 101 11.79 3.71 6.75
C PHE A 101 12.54 3.14 5.54
N VAL A 102 13.65 3.78 5.18
CA VAL A 102 14.56 3.32 4.13
C VAL A 102 15.99 3.48 4.62
N LEU A 103 16.75 2.40 4.55
CA LEU A 103 18.19 2.43 4.79
C LEU A 103 18.89 1.85 3.56
N ALA A 104 19.79 2.61 2.97
CA ALA A 104 20.71 2.14 1.95
C ALA A 104 22.14 2.23 2.49
N PHE A 105 22.85 1.13 2.40
CA PHE A 105 24.22 1.00 2.88
C PHE A 105 25.09 0.40 1.78
N SER A 106 26.33 0.89 1.67
CA SER A 106 27.33 0.29 0.78
C SER A 106 28.72 0.50 1.36
N THR A 107 29.53 -0.56 1.38
CA THR A 107 30.90 -0.49 1.86
C THR A 107 31.82 -1.35 1.00
N GLU A 108 33.04 -0.88 0.84
CA GLU A 108 34.15 -1.59 0.18
C GLU A 108 35.34 -1.60 1.15
N PRO A 109 35.31 -2.45 2.17
CA PRO A 109 36.35 -2.48 3.20
C PRO A 109 37.66 -3.01 2.63
N ARG A 110 38.77 -2.47 3.12
CA ARG A 110 40.12 -2.99 2.87
C ARG A 110 40.69 -3.45 4.20
N PHE A 111 40.73 -4.74 4.40
CA PHE A 111 41.18 -5.34 5.66
C PHE A 111 42.70 -5.44 5.75
N PHE A 112 43.35 -5.73 4.64
CA PHE A 112 44.78 -5.97 4.59
C PHE A 112 45.50 -4.94 3.73
N HIS A 113 46.58 -4.41 4.27
CA HIS A 113 47.47 -3.46 3.65
C HIS A 113 48.80 -4.13 3.28
N ARG A 114 49.81 -3.36 2.90
CA ARG A 114 51.15 -3.88 2.52
C ARG A 114 51.71 -4.92 3.51
N GLY A 115 52.22 -6.04 3.00
CA GLY A 115 52.82 -7.13 3.78
C GLY A 115 51.98 -8.40 3.87
N HIS A 116 50.71 -8.38 3.48
CA HIS A 116 49.82 -9.55 3.50
C HIS A 116 49.16 -9.77 2.15
N GLU A 117 49.94 -9.93 1.09
CA GLU A 117 49.42 -9.93 -0.30
C GLU A 117 48.41 -11.04 -0.58
N LEU A 118 48.66 -12.26 -0.07
CA LEU A 118 47.72 -13.38 -0.25
C LEU A 118 46.41 -13.16 0.48
N LEU A 119 46.44 -12.72 1.73
CA LEU A 119 45.24 -12.42 2.49
C LEU A 119 44.47 -11.25 1.89
N GLY A 120 45.22 -10.23 1.42
CA GLY A 120 44.65 -9.11 0.69
C GLY A 120 43.91 -9.54 -0.57
N TYR A 121 44.45 -10.52 -1.32
CA TYR A 121 43.81 -11.05 -2.52
C TYR A 121 42.48 -11.72 -2.22
N PHE A 122 42.34 -12.44 -1.12
CA PHE A 122 41.06 -13.11 -0.76
C PHE A 122 40.07 -12.20 -0.08
N PHE A 123 40.49 -11.29 0.79
CA PHE A 123 39.58 -10.52 1.65
C PHE A 123 39.39 -9.05 1.26
N ASN A 124 40.26 -8.45 0.47
CA ASN A 124 40.03 -7.13 -0.10
C ASN A 124 39.20 -7.20 -1.39
N ASP A 125 38.80 -6.06 -1.91
CA ASP A 125 38.06 -5.94 -3.17
C ASP A 125 36.66 -6.62 -3.15
N TRP A 126 36.08 -6.70 -1.97
CA TRP A 126 34.68 -7.01 -1.79
C TRP A 126 33.87 -5.76 -1.56
N LYS A 127 32.72 -5.67 -2.22
CA LYS A 127 31.74 -4.63 -1.98
C LYS A 127 30.45 -5.25 -1.49
N LEU A 128 30.02 -4.81 -0.32
CA LEU A 128 28.74 -5.16 0.28
C LEU A 128 27.80 -3.97 0.12
N SER A 129 26.59 -4.23 -0.41
CA SER A 129 25.54 -3.23 -0.51
C SER A 129 24.24 -3.84 0.00
N SER A 130 23.47 -3.05 0.75
CA SER A 130 22.19 -3.48 1.29
C SER A 130 21.19 -2.34 1.21
N VAL A 131 19.93 -2.70 0.97
CA VAL A 131 18.79 -1.79 1.07
C VAL A 131 17.77 -2.44 2.00
N VAL A 132 17.37 -1.72 3.03
CA VAL A 132 16.30 -2.10 3.94
C VAL A 132 15.12 -1.15 3.73
N ASN A 133 13.96 -1.71 3.47
CA ASN A 133 12.72 -0.97 3.35
C ASN A 133 11.73 -1.45 4.40
N TYR A 134 11.04 -0.53 5.01
CA TYR A 134 9.89 -0.80 5.87
C TYR A 134 8.80 0.22 5.61
N GLY A 135 7.56 -0.24 5.60
CA GLY A 135 6.38 0.60 5.54
C GLY A 135 5.25 0.02 6.35
N SER A 136 4.61 0.84 7.19
CA SER A 136 3.39 0.43 7.86
C SER A 136 2.28 0.09 6.86
N GLY A 137 1.33 -0.71 7.27
CA GLY A 137 0.16 -1.05 6.48
C GLY A 137 -0.59 0.20 6.01
N ARG A 138 -1.22 0.08 4.85
CA ARG A 138 -2.07 1.13 4.27
C ARG A 138 -3.53 0.91 4.64
N PRO A 139 -4.31 2.00 4.74
CA PRO A 139 -5.74 1.91 5.00
C PRO A 139 -6.51 1.26 3.85
N PHE A 140 -7.61 0.63 4.18
CA PHE A 140 -8.56 0.08 3.21
C PHE A 140 -9.98 0.06 3.77
N ASN A 141 -10.97 -0.06 2.86
CA ASN A 141 -12.37 -0.17 3.21
C ASN A 141 -12.80 -1.62 3.50
N ALA A 142 -13.69 -1.79 4.45
CA ALA A 142 -14.56 -2.95 4.53
C ALA A 142 -15.86 -2.62 3.76
N THR A 143 -16.17 -3.40 2.74
CA THR A 143 -17.35 -3.22 1.92
C THR A 143 -18.45 -4.20 2.32
N VAL A 144 -19.67 -3.86 1.96
CA VAL A 144 -20.86 -4.69 2.20
C VAL A 144 -21.40 -5.14 0.86
N SER A 145 -21.88 -6.37 0.77
CA SER A 145 -22.61 -6.81 -0.42
C SER A 145 -24.05 -6.33 -0.35
N GLY A 146 -24.59 -5.94 -1.50
CA GLY A 146 -25.90 -5.33 -1.60
C GLY A 146 -25.86 -3.83 -1.42
N ASP A 147 -27.01 -3.20 -1.33
CA ASP A 147 -27.26 -1.78 -1.26
C ASP A 147 -27.96 -1.45 0.07
N PRO A 148 -27.22 -1.37 1.20
CA PRO A 148 -27.81 -1.13 2.49
C PRO A 148 -28.37 0.28 2.66
N ASN A 149 -27.81 1.28 1.96
CA ASN A 149 -28.32 2.66 1.95
C ASN A 149 -29.43 2.90 0.94
N GLN A 150 -29.72 1.91 0.06
CA GLN A 150 -30.76 1.92 -0.96
C GLN A 150 -30.63 3.10 -1.96
N ASP A 151 -29.39 3.45 -2.31
CA ASP A 151 -29.12 4.51 -3.28
C ASP A 151 -29.10 4.00 -4.73
N GLY A 152 -29.20 2.69 -4.92
CA GLY A 152 -29.17 2.04 -6.23
C GLY A 152 -27.77 1.74 -6.74
N ASN A 153 -26.74 1.86 -5.89
CA ASN A 153 -25.35 1.54 -6.20
C ASN A 153 -24.79 0.60 -5.12
N ASP A 154 -24.56 -0.65 -5.47
CA ASP A 154 -24.06 -1.71 -4.58
C ASP A 154 -22.54 -1.91 -4.61
N LEU A 155 -21.80 -1.04 -5.31
CA LEU A 155 -20.37 -1.26 -5.57
C LEU A 155 -19.44 -0.68 -4.51
N ASN A 156 -19.87 0.31 -3.76
CA ASN A 156 -19.02 1.09 -2.86
C ASN A 156 -19.56 1.21 -1.42
N ASP A 157 -20.62 0.50 -1.11
CA ASP A 157 -21.18 0.50 0.23
C ASP A 157 -20.18 -0.04 1.26
N ARG A 158 -19.97 0.75 2.29
CA ARG A 158 -19.08 0.39 3.40
C ARG A 158 -19.86 -0.23 4.53
N LEU A 159 -19.14 -0.97 5.36
CA LEU A 159 -19.69 -1.50 6.60
C LEU A 159 -20.24 -0.34 7.46
N PRO A 160 -21.53 -0.38 7.83
CA PRO A 160 -22.16 0.69 8.60
C PRO A 160 -21.43 0.99 9.90
N GLY A 161 -21.35 2.28 10.26
CA GLY A 161 -20.67 2.74 11.47
C GLY A 161 -19.15 2.92 11.31
N TYR A 162 -18.57 2.65 10.15
CA TYR A 162 -17.16 2.84 9.88
C TYR A 162 -16.92 3.96 8.87
N ILE A 163 -15.92 4.78 9.14
CA ILE A 163 -15.46 5.80 8.18
C ILE A 163 -14.74 5.13 7.01
N ARG A 164 -14.56 5.87 5.93
CA ARG A 164 -13.78 5.43 4.78
C ARG A 164 -12.36 5.03 5.20
N ASN A 165 -11.87 3.90 4.68
CA ASN A 165 -10.53 3.36 4.96
C ASN A 165 -10.23 3.17 6.45
N ALA A 166 -11.23 2.72 7.23
CA ALA A 166 -11.10 2.52 8.69
C ALA A 166 -10.15 1.38 9.07
N PHE A 167 -9.87 0.47 8.17
CA PHE A 167 -9.05 -0.72 8.44
C PHE A 167 -7.64 -0.53 7.89
N THR A 168 -6.66 -1.17 8.54
CA THR A 168 -5.25 -1.07 8.13
C THR A 168 -4.74 -2.45 7.72
N GLY A 169 -4.16 -2.53 6.55
CA GLY A 169 -3.55 -3.75 6.03
C GLY A 169 -2.22 -4.11 6.71
N PRO A 170 -1.60 -5.20 6.28
CA PRO A 170 -0.31 -5.63 6.80
C PRO A 170 0.80 -4.63 6.48
N ASP A 171 1.82 -4.62 7.32
CA ASP A 171 3.06 -3.90 7.07
C ASP A 171 3.96 -4.65 6.07
N TYR A 172 4.88 -3.91 5.48
CA TYR A 172 5.84 -4.40 4.50
C TYR A 172 7.26 -4.17 4.99
N ALA A 173 8.12 -5.19 4.89
CA ALA A 173 9.54 -5.04 5.15
C ALA A 173 10.38 -5.94 4.24
N THR A 174 11.41 -5.39 3.64
CA THR A 174 12.41 -6.15 2.88
C THR A 174 13.82 -5.73 3.26
N THR A 175 14.72 -6.68 3.17
CA THR A 175 16.15 -6.45 3.20
C THR A 175 16.74 -7.10 1.95
N ASP A 176 17.32 -6.26 1.11
CA ASP A 176 18.01 -6.71 -0.10
C ASP A 176 19.50 -6.59 0.12
N LEU A 177 20.25 -7.58 -0.34
CA LEU A 177 21.67 -7.67 -0.16
C LEU A 177 22.37 -7.98 -1.47
N ARG A 178 23.43 -7.24 -1.77
CA ARG A 178 24.33 -7.53 -2.88
C ARG A 178 25.77 -7.65 -2.37
N LEU A 179 26.41 -8.76 -2.71
CA LEU A 179 27.81 -8.99 -2.51
C LEU A 179 28.52 -8.97 -3.88
N THR A 180 29.50 -8.13 -4.05
CA THR A 180 30.27 -8.02 -5.29
C THR A 180 31.74 -8.34 -5.01
N ARG A 181 32.29 -9.28 -5.76
CA ARG A 181 33.72 -9.51 -5.83
C ARG A 181 34.31 -8.76 -7.02
N ILE A 182 35.30 -7.90 -6.80
CA ILE A 182 35.97 -7.10 -7.83
C ILE A 182 37.33 -7.74 -8.11
N ILE A 183 37.50 -8.33 -9.26
CA ILE A 183 38.76 -8.93 -9.72
C ILE A 183 39.38 -7.97 -10.71
N ARG A 184 40.56 -7.45 -10.40
CA ARG A 184 41.29 -6.49 -11.27
C ARG A 184 42.33 -7.25 -12.09
N PHE A 185 42.27 -7.11 -13.41
CA PHE A 185 43.26 -7.65 -14.34
C PHE A 185 44.04 -6.47 -14.93
N ARG A 186 45.27 -6.31 -14.51
CA ARG A 186 46.08 -5.14 -14.86
C ARG A 186 45.37 -3.83 -14.44
N GLU A 187 45.80 -2.70 -14.89
CA GLU A 187 45.22 -1.41 -14.49
C GLU A 187 43.89 -1.09 -15.18
N ARG A 188 43.57 -1.72 -16.31
CA ARG A 188 42.50 -1.35 -17.21
C ARG A 188 41.25 -2.24 -17.10
N TYR A 189 41.38 -3.50 -16.80
CA TYR A 189 40.30 -4.48 -16.86
C TYR A 189 39.81 -4.89 -15.47
N LYS A 190 38.49 -4.95 -15.29
CA LYS A 190 37.87 -5.41 -14.05
C LYS A 190 36.75 -6.39 -14.35
N LEU A 191 36.70 -7.46 -13.60
CA LEU A 191 35.60 -8.42 -13.58
C LEU A 191 34.88 -8.29 -12.24
N ASN A 192 33.59 -7.96 -12.27
CA ASN A 192 32.74 -7.91 -11.10
C ASN A 192 31.83 -9.14 -11.12
N LEU A 193 31.97 -9.99 -10.12
CA LEU A 193 31.06 -11.11 -9.87
C LEU A 193 30.09 -10.67 -8.76
N MET A 194 28.79 -10.77 -9.01
CA MET A 194 27.75 -10.26 -8.14
C MET A 194 26.79 -11.39 -7.76
N GLY A 195 26.55 -11.52 -6.46
CA GLY A 195 25.45 -12.30 -5.91
C GLY A 195 24.48 -11.35 -5.22
N GLU A 196 23.20 -11.45 -5.56
CA GLU A 196 22.13 -10.61 -5.05
C GLU A 196 21.04 -11.46 -4.44
N SER A 197 20.52 -11.03 -3.31
CA SER A 197 19.34 -11.61 -2.69
C SER A 197 18.34 -10.50 -2.42
N PHE A 198 17.17 -10.60 -3.04
CA PHE A 198 16.02 -9.77 -2.72
C PHE A 198 15.19 -10.47 -1.65
N ASN A 199 14.65 -9.72 -0.71
CA ASN A 199 13.96 -10.26 0.45
C ASN A 199 14.79 -11.34 1.17
N LEU A 200 16.00 -10.97 1.59
CA LEU A 200 17.03 -11.87 2.14
C LEU A 200 16.50 -12.82 3.22
N PHE A 201 15.65 -12.32 4.10
CA PHE A 201 15.08 -13.09 5.21
C PHE A 201 13.84 -13.90 4.81
N ASN A 202 13.43 -13.84 3.54
CA ASN A 202 12.23 -14.50 3.03
C ASN A 202 10.98 -14.18 3.86
N ARG A 203 10.86 -12.91 4.29
CA ARG A 203 9.68 -12.46 5.02
C ARG A 203 8.45 -12.60 4.15
N ASP A 204 7.40 -13.16 4.69
CA ASP A 204 6.08 -13.18 4.06
C ASP A 204 5.46 -11.78 4.15
N ASN A 205 5.66 -10.99 3.10
CA ASN A 205 5.10 -9.66 2.98
C ASN A 205 3.70 -9.75 2.38
N GLN A 206 2.74 -9.94 3.23
CA GLN A 206 1.34 -10.08 2.86
C GLN A 206 0.73 -8.74 2.43
N ARG A 207 -0.28 -8.79 1.61
CA ARG A 207 -1.06 -7.62 1.21
C ARG A 207 -2.52 -7.98 0.97
N VAL A 208 -3.38 -6.97 1.12
CA VAL A 208 -4.75 -7.02 0.63
C VAL A 208 -4.71 -6.56 -0.82
N ALA A 209 -5.09 -7.44 -1.76
CA ALA A 209 -5.09 -7.11 -3.17
C ALA A 209 -6.40 -6.42 -3.55
N ILE A 210 -6.30 -5.37 -4.36
CA ILE A 210 -7.44 -4.73 -5.01
C ILE A 210 -7.76 -5.52 -6.27
N THR A 211 -9.03 -5.87 -6.48
CA THR A 211 -9.49 -6.53 -7.71
C THR A 211 -9.56 -5.54 -8.87
N SER A 212 -9.73 -6.07 -10.09
CA SER A 212 -9.94 -5.26 -11.29
C SER A 212 -11.16 -4.32 -11.20
N ASN A 213 -12.09 -4.60 -10.29
CA ASN A 213 -13.27 -3.77 -10.05
C ASN A 213 -13.04 -2.70 -8.97
N GLY A 214 -11.81 -2.50 -8.52
CA GLY A 214 -11.51 -1.56 -7.43
C GLY A 214 -11.91 -2.05 -6.04
N MET A 215 -12.55 -3.21 -5.95
CA MET A 215 -12.93 -3.82 -4.68
C MET A 215 -11.74 -4.56 -4.06
N ILE A 216 -11.65 -4.52 -2.74
CA ILE A 216 -10.68 -5.31 -2.02
C ILE A 216 -11.13 -6.77 -2.03
N ALA A 217 -10.35 -7.62 -2.72
CA ALA A 217 -10.74 -9.01 -2.92
C ALA A 217 -10.88 -9.74 -1.58
N ASN A 218 -12.08 -10.20 -1.30
CA ASN A 218 -12.46 -11.23 -0.32
C ASN A 218 -12.14 -11.00 1.16
N ALA A 219 -11.26 -10.07 1.53
CA ALA A 219 -10.86 -9.94 2.93
C ALA A 219 -11.75 -9.03 3.78
N SER A 220 -12.61 -8.25 3.12
CA SER A 220 -13.35 -7.16 3.78
C SER A 220 -14.80 -7.01 3.32
N THR A 221 -15.33 -7.99 2.58
CA THR A 221 -16.73 -7.94 2.14
C THR A 221 -17.62 -8.63 3.17
N PHE A 222 -18.53 -7.88 3.74
CA PHE A 222 -19.56 -8.37 4.65
C PHE A 222 -20.82 -8.67 3.86
N VAL A 223 -21.49 -9.77 4.21
CA VAL A 223 -22.75 -10.18 3.61
C VAL A 223 -23.85 -9.90 4.62
N GLN A 224 -24.94 -9.28 4.18
CA GLN A 224 -26.11 -9.11 5.04
C GLN A 224 -26.65 -10.46 5.47
N SER A 225 -26.88 -10.66 6.74
CA SER A 225 -27.31 -11.91 7.33
C SER A 225 -28.24 -11.69 8.53
N SER A 226 -29.22 -12.55 8.69
CA SER A 226 -30.06 -12.56 9.88
C SER A 226 -29.37 -13.11 11.13
N VAL A 227 -28.20 -13.71 10.96
CA VAL A 227 -27.45 -14.37 12.05
C VAL A 227 -26.51 -13.42 12.79
N THR A 228 -26.00 -12.41 12.10
CA THR A 228 -25.06 -11.45 12.69
C THR A 228 -25.82 -10.32 13.40
N PRO A 229 -25.34 -9.86 14.57
CA PRO A 229 -25.97 -8.74 15.25
C PRO A 229 -26.18 -7.52 14.38
N ASN A 230 -27.27 -6.84 14.57
CA ASN A 230 -27.60 -5.63 13.82
C ASN A 230 -26.60 -4.52 14.11
N LEU A 231 -26.05 -3.93 13.07
CA LEU A 231 -25.18 -2.76 13.17
C LEU A 231 -26.05 -1.51 13.01
N ALA A 232 -26.51 -0.98 14.12
CA ALA A 232 -27.26 0.29 14.11
C ALA A 232 -26.42 1.42 13.50
N PRO A 233 -27.03 2.38 12.79
CA PRO A 233 -28.46 2.60 12.62
C PRO A 233 -29.12 1.87 11.45
N TYR A 234 -28.37 1.03 10.73
CA TYR A 234 -28.85 0.36 9.53
C TYR A 234 -29.64 -0.89 9.88
N PRO A 235 -30.82 -1.11 9.27
CA PRO A 235 -31.58 -2.33 9.48
C PRO A 235 -30.88 -3.52 8.83
N GLY A 236 -30.80 -4.61 9.56
CA GLY A 236 -30.23 -5.86 9.07
C GLY A 236 -29.04 -6.36 9.89
N TYR A 237 -28.49 -7.45 9.47
CA TYR A 237 -27.36 -8.12 10.10
C TYR A 237 -26.28 -8.38 9.05
N TYR A 238 -25.02 -8.26 9.44
CA TYR A 238 -23.90 -8.47 8.53
C TYR A 238 -23.07 -9.65 9.00
N GLN A 239 -22.86 -10.58 8.10
CA GLN A 239 -22.01 -11.72 8.38
C GLN A 239 -20.55 -11.36 8.15
N LEU A 240 -19.73 -11.55 9.19
CA LEU A 240 -18.29 -11.40 9.10
C LEU A 240 -17.74 -12.46 8.13
N PRO A 241 -17.06 -12.07 7.06
CA PRO A 241 -16.44 -13.04 6.15
C PRO A 241 -15.35 -13.83 6.85
N ASN A 242 -15.22 -15.11 6.54
CA ASN A 242 -14.23 -16.00 7.13
C ASN A 242 -12.76 -15.53 6.89
N ASN A 243 -12.58 -14.74 5.87
CA ASN A 243 -11.28 -14.19 5.47
C ASN A 243 -11.12 -12.72 5.83
N PHE A 244 -12.01 -12.15 6.66
CA PHE A 244 -11.88 -10.78 7.12
C PHE A 244 -10.53 -10.54 7.80
N MET A 245 -9.85 -9.46 7.44
CA MET A 245 -8.48 -9.11 7.88
C MET A 245 -7.39 -10.13 7.51
N LYS A 246 -7.74 -11.17 6.75
CA LYS A 246 -6.75 -12.12 6.22
C LYS A 246 -6.27 -11.64 4.85
N PRO A 247 -4.98 -11.40 4.67
CA PRO A 247 -4.42 -11.05 3.37
C PRO A 247 -4.65 -12.17 2.36
N ASN A 248 -4.90 -11.78 1.12
CA ASN A 248 -5.18 -12.71 0.01
C ASN A 248 -4.09 -12.72 -1.06
N ALA A 249 -3.05 -11.95 -0.87
CA ALA A 249 -1.90 -11.87 -1.75
C ALA A 249 -0.62 -11.60 -0.97
N ALA A 250 0.51 -11.85 -1.60
CA ALA A 250 1.83 -11.54 -1.05
C ALA A 250 2.71 -10.89 -2.12
N TYR A 251 3.69 -10.13 -1.68
CA TYR A 251 4.78 -9.69 -2.54
C TYR A 251 5.72 -10.86 -2.84
N ALA A 252 6.65 -10.65 -3.77
CA ALA A 252 7.59 -11.68 -4.17
C ALA A 252 8.37 -12.28 -2.98
N PRO A 253 8.50 -13.61 -2.92
CA PRO A 253 9.36 -14.26 -1.94
C PRO A 253 10.83 -13.94 -2.21
N ARG A 254 11.74 -14.51 -1.42
CA ARG A 254 13.16 -14.36 -1.65
C ARG A 254 13.55 -14.78 -3.07
N GLN A 255 14.30 -13.91 -3.75
CA GLN A 255 14.87 -14.18 -5.06
C GLN A 255 16.38 -14.04 -4.97
N ILE A 256 17.10 -14.95 -5.64
CA ILE A 256 18.56 -14.92 -5.72
C ILE A 256 18.95 -14.74 -7.18
N GLN A 257 19.85 -13.81 -7.44
CA GLN A 257 20.36 -13.51 -8.76
C GLN A 257 21.89 -13.53 -8.74
N LEU A 258 22.48 -14.12 -9.75
CA LEU A 258 23.91 -14.07 -10.01
C LEU A 258 24.16 -13.25 -11.28
N ALA A 259 25.13 -12.37 -11.23
CA ALA A 259 25.47 -11.53 -12.37
C ALA A 259 26.98 -11.37 -12.50
N MET A 260 27.46 -11.16 -13.72
CA MET A 260 28.83 -10.90 -14.05
C MET A 260 28.94 -9.67 -14.94
N LYS A 261 29.85 -8.76 -14.62
CA LYS A 261 30.11 -7.56 -15.41
C LYS A 261 31.59 -7.43 -15.69
N PHE A 262 31.95 -7.39 -16.95
CA PHE A 262 33.29 -7.05 -17.40
C PHE A 262 33.37 -5.57 -17.73
N VAL A 263 34.44 -4.90 -17.25
CA VAL A 263 34.70 -3.47 -17.48
C VAL A 263 36.09 -3.36 -18.10
N PHE A 264 36.18 -2.67 -19.23
CA PHE A 264 37.38 -2.46 -20.03
C PHE A 264 37.60 -0.99 -20.37
#